data_3a45ab740e16afcdbcb30e3a98d947ab
#
_entry.id   3a45ab740e16afcdbcb30e3a98d947ab
#
_cell.length_a   1.000
_cell.length_b   1.000
_cell.length_c   1.000
_cell.angle_alpha   90.00
_cell.angle_beta   90.00
_cell.angle_gamma   90.00
#
_symmetry.space_group_name_H-M   'P 1'
#
loop_
_entity.id
_entity.type
_entity.pdbx_description
1 polymer ?
#
loop_
_entity_poly.entity_id
_entity_poly.type
_entity_poly.pdbx_seq_one_letter_code
_entity_poly.pdbx_strand_id
1 'polypeptide(L)'
;YSGGLEREGRLIENARVGEDVHLLRFEVEETLPHSLPGQFFMVRPSRWERDPFLLRPFAVVDQSDKTVDFLVKVVGRGTKDISVSDIGVSFRLRGPLGGRGFTPSCDSVVLVAGGIGIAPLLYAWKLHSKFVVRFIFGVPDKGWTDIVNCIKSQVSGAEVACEDGSLGVKGTAVDFLLSEQAYAEEIWACGPVPMLKAICDAFKDKIRILGSF
;
A
#
# COMPACT_ATOMS: atom_id res chain seq x y z
N TYR A 1 3.41 -7.83 23.08
CA TYR A 1 4.28 -7.28 22.02
C TYR A 1 5.18 -8.40 21.51
N SER A 2 4.76 -9.13 20.49
CA SER A 2 5.67 -9.95 19.71
C SER A 2 6.51 -8.96 18.89
N GLY A 3 7.73 -8.68 19.31
CA GLY A 3 8.69 -7.95 18.51
C GLY A 3 8.80 -8.65 17.16
N GLY A 4 8.51 -7.96 16.05
CA GLY A 4 8.56 -8.55 14.71
C GLY A 4 9.89 -9.27 14.50
N LEU A 5 9.84 -10.44 13.87
CA LEU A 5 11.03 -11.21 13.54
C LEU A 5 11.89 -10.40 12.54
N GLU A 6 13.20 -10.38 12.77
CA GLU A 6 14.14 -9.82 11.80
C GLU A 6 14.65 -10.97 10.90
N ARG A 7 14.63 -10.74 9.60
CA ARG A 7 15.13 -11.64 8.56
C ARG A 7 16.08 -10.91 7.63
N GLU A 8 17.03 -11.64 7.08
CA GLU A 8 17.77 -11.16 5.93
C GLU A 8 17.00 -11.53 4.65
N GLY A 9 16.73 -10.52 3.82
CA GLY A 9 16.07 -10.69 2.53
C GLY A 9 16.98 -10.24 1.41
N ARG A 10 16.97 -10.98 0.31
CA ARG A 10 17.69 -10.63 -0.91
C ARG A 10 16.74 -9.96 -1.89
N LEU A 11 17.11 -8.80 -2.41
CA LEU A 11 16.35 -8.11 -3.46
C LEU A 11 16.40 -8.93 -4.74
N ILE A 12 15.25 -9.43 -5.22
CA ILE A 12 15.17 -10.25 -6.44
C ILE A 12 14.43 -9.54 -7.58
N GLU A 13 13.71 -8.45 -7.28
CA GLU A 13 13.06 -7.60 -8.28
C GLU A 13 13.10 -6.15 -7.82
N ASN A 14 13.42 -5.24 -8.74
CA ASN A 14 13.35 -3.78 -8.55
C ASN A 14 12.82 -3.18 -9.85
N ALA A 15 11.52 -3.00 -9.93
CA ALA A 15 10.84 -2.48 -11.11
C ALA A 15 10.32 -1.06 -10.83
N ARG A 16 10.68 -0.10 -11.70
CA ARG A 16 10.08 1.23 -11.69
C ARG A 16 8.65 1.12 -12.22
N VAL A 17 7.66 1.44 -11.41
CA VAL A 17 6.22 1.32 -11.72
C VAL A 17 5.50 2.68 -11.71
N GLY A 18 6.23 3.77 -11.58
CA GLY A 18 5.74 5.15 -11.63
C GLY A 18 6.90 6.12 -11.67
N GLU A 19 6.64 7.44 -11.71
CA GLU A 19 7.70 8.44 -11.83
C GLU A 19 8.73 8.33 -10.71
N ASP A 20 8.27 8.22 -9.46
CA ASP A 20 9.10 8.06 -8.27
C ASP A 20 8.68 6.84 -7.44
N VAL A 21 8.13 5.79 -8.07
CA VAL A 21 7.63 4.61 -7.38
C VAL A 21 8.25 3.35 -7.94
N HIS A 22 8.73 2.50 -7.04
CA HIS A 22 9.34 1.22 -7.33
C HIS A 22 8.58 0.08 -6.65
N LEU A 23 8.41 -1.03 -7.37
CA LEU A 23 8.03 -2.32 -6.80
C LEU A 23 9.33 -3.06 -6.46
N LEU A 24 9.47 -3.41 -5.19
CA LEU A 24 10.60 -4.19 -4.70
C LEU A 24 10.10 -5.53 -4.19
N ARG A 25 10.69 -6.63 -4.68
CA ARG A 25 10.44 -7.98 -4.18
C ARG A 25 11.68 -8.53 -3.50
N PHE A 26 11.48 -9.03 -2.30
CA PHE A 26 12.52 -9.67 -1.52
C PHE A 26 12.24 -11.15 -1.34
N GLU A 27 13.27 -11.97 -1.50
CA GLU A 27 13.27 -13.39 -1.15
C GLU A 27 13.99 -13.61 0.18
N VAL A 28 13.46 -14.49 1.01
CA VAL A 28 14.05 -14.90 2.29
C VAL A 28 14.29 -16.41 2.34
N GLU A 29 15.32 -16.83 3.05
CA GLU A 29 15.63 -18.26 3.20
C GLU A 29 14.62 -18.95 4.13
N GLU A 30 14.29 -18.32 5.27
CA GLU A 30 13.32 -18.82 6.22
C GLU A 30 11.92 -18.30 5.94
N THR A 31 10.90 -19.13 6.19
CA THR A 31 9.50 -18.74 6.02
C THR A 31 9.15 -17.46 6.78
N LEU A 32 8.51 -16.53 6.10
CA LEU A 32 7.97 -15.31 6.69
C LEU A 32 6.65 -15.60 7.42
N PRO A 33 6.45 -15.01 8.61
CA PRO A 33 5.12 -14.96 9.20
C PRO A 33 4.16 -14.26 8.25
N HIS A 34 2.96 -14.81 8.07
CA HIS A 34 1.93 -14.17 7.24
C HIS A 34 1.55 -12.81 7.82
N SER A 35 1.60 -11.79 6.98
CA SER A 35 1.11 -10.46 7.31
C SER A 35 -0.37 -10.31 6.96
N LEU A 36 -1.05 -9.46 7.71
CA LEU A 36 -2.38 -8.98 7.34
C LEU A 36 -2.26 -7.70 6.49
N PRO A 37 -3.21 -7.43 5.58
CA PRO A 37 -3.26 -6.16 4.87
C PRO A 37 -3.25 -4.97 5.83
N GLY A 38 -2.44 -3.95 5.55
CA GLY A 38 -2.21 -2.82 6.45
C GLY A 38 -1.05 -3.02 7.43
N GLN A 39 -0.50 -4.21 7.55
CA GLN A 39 0.77 -4.43 8.23
C GLN A 39 1.95 -4.07 7.32
N PHE A 40 3.11 -3.84 7.93
CA PHE A 40 4.30 -3.34 7.26
C PHE A 40 5.57 -4.02 7.79
N PHE A 41 6.65 -3.87 7.04
CA PHE A 41 7.99 -4.20 7.49
C PHE A 41 8.84 -2.95 7.61
N MET A 42 9.73 -2.95 8.59
CA MET A 42 10.83 -2.01 8.68
C MET A 42 12.00 -2.55 7.86
N VAL A 43 12.43 -1.83 6.85
CA VAL A 43 13.36 -2.31 5.81
C VAL A 43 14.57 -1.38 5.72
N ARG A 44 15.76 -1.95 5.56
CA ARG A 44 16.97 -1.21 5.19
C ARG A 44 17.97 -2.13 4.45
N PRO A 45 18.81 -1.60 3.54
CA PRO A 45 19.97 -2.32 3.02
C PRO A 45 20.90 -2.76 4.16
N SER A 46 21.41 -3.99 4.10
CA SER A 46 22.32 -4.51 5.13
C SER A 46 23.63 -3.71 5.21
N ARG A 47 24.05 -3.08 4.07
CA ARG A 47 25.22 -2.21 3.97
C ARG A 47 25.12 -0.88 4.75
N TRP A 48 23.94 -0.49 5.20
CA TRP A 48 23.77 0.75 5.98
C TRP A 48 24.31 0.55 7.40
N GLU A 49 25.54 0.93 7.66
CA GLU A 49 26.16 0.82 8.97
C GLU A 49 26.01 2.08 9.82
N ARG A 50 26.09 3.27 9.19
CA ARG A 50 26.08 4.56 9.89
C ARG A 50 25.03 5.53 9.37
N ASP A 51 25.06 5.94 8.08
CA ASP A 51 24.17 6.94 7.51
C ASP A 51 23.90 6.68 6.02
N PRO A 52 22.64 6.45 5.61
CA PRO A 52 21.42 6.38 6.42
C PRO A 52 21.39 5.10 7.27
N PHE A 53 20.89 5.19 8.50
CA PHE A 53 20.95 4.08 9.44
C PHE A 53 19.56 3.58 9.85
N LEU A 54 18.54 4.48 9.83
CA LEU A 54 17.19 4.11 10.23
C LEU A 54 16.51 3.23 9.17
N LEU A 55 15.80 2.20 9.63
CA LEU A 55 14.91 1.42 8.78
C LEU A 55 13.76 2.30 8.27
N ARG A 56 13.18 1.91 7.13
CA ARG A 56 12.02 2.55 6.52
C ARG A 56 10.81 1.62 6.59
N PRO A 57 9.63 2.14 7.01
CA PRO A 57 8.40 1.36 7.01
C PRO A 57 7.84 1.24 5.59
N PHE A 58 7.59 0.01 5.15
CA PHE A 58 6.91 -0.27 3.88
C PHE A 58 5.75 -1.22 4.11
N ALA A 59 4.56 -0.82 3.69
CA ALA A 59 3.38 -1.66 3.73
C ALA A 59 3.49 -2.80 2.71
N VAL A 60 2.99 -3.97 3.10
CA VAL A 60 2.99 -5.16 2.25
C VAL A 60 2.00 -4.98 1.10
N VAL A 61 2.46 -5.24 -0.12
CA VAL A 61 1.64 -5.29 -1.35
C VAL A 61 1.21 -6.71 -1.67
N ASP A 62 2.15 -7.64 -1.49
CA ASP A 62 1.96 -9.07 -1.69
C ASP A 62 2.95 -9.86 -0.86
N GLN A 63 2.59 -11.09 -0.53
CA GLN A 63 3.44 -11.97 0.24
C GLN A 63 3.17 -13.44 -0.09
N SER A 64 4.24 -14.23 -0.13
CA SER A 64 4.21 -15.69 -0.05
C SER A 64 5.02 -16.16 1.17
N ASP A 65 5.20 -17.48 1.33
CA ASP A 65 6.02 -18.04 2.40
C ASP A 65 7.47 -17.55 2.36
N LYS A 66 7.98 -17.27 1.19
CA LYS A 66 9.40 -16.95 0.95
C LYS A 66 9.64 -15.59 0.31
N THR A 67 8.59 -14.88 -0.07
CA THR A 67 8.73 -13.58 -0.72
C THR A 67 7.83 -12.54 -0.10
N VAL A 68 8.27 -11.28 -0.14
CA VAL A 68 7.46 -10.12 0.24
C VAL A 68 7.72 -8.96 -0.71
N ASP A 69 6.63 -8.30 -1.12
CA ASP A 69 6.63 -7.20 -2.07
C ASP A 69 6.25 -5.89 -1.39
N PHE A 70 6.96 -4.83 -1.75
CA PHE A 70 6.69 -3.47 -1.29
C PHE A 70 6.62 -2.49 -2.45
N LEU A 71 5.69 -1.53 -2.38
CA LEU A 71 5.76 -0.31 -3.18
C LEU A 71 6.52 0.77 -2.40
N VAL A 72 7.56 1.32 -3.01
CA VAL A 72 8.43 2.33 -2.41
C VAL A 72 8.36 3.61 -3.21
N LYS A 73 7.81 4.67 -2.61
CA LYS A 73 7.88 6.03 -3.18
C LYS A 73 9.17 6.70 -2.75
N VAL A 74 9.89 7.26 -3.72
CA VAL A 74 11.12 8.02 -3.46
C VAL A 74 10.77 9.39 -2.93
N VAL A 75 10.98 9.59 -1.63
CA VAL A 75 10.65 10.86 -0.93
C VAL A 75 11.88 11.49 -0.26
N GLY A 76 13.04 10.83 -0.29
CA GLY A 76 14.25 11.33 0.33
C GLY A 76 15.43 10.38 0.15
N ARG A 77 16.59 10.74 0.76
CA ARG A 77 17.86 10.04 0.55
C ARG A 77 17.78 8.52 0.79
N GLY A 78 17.13 8.08 1.87
CA GLY A 78 17.04 6.64 2.16
C GLY A 78 16.22 5.87 1.14
N THR A 79 15.04 6.36 0.76
CA THR A 79 14.22 5.70 -0.26
C THR A 79 14.84 5.79 -1.65
N LYS A 80 15.61 6.86 -1.95
CA LYS A 80 16.38 6.96 -3.17
C LYS A 80 17.49 5.91 -3.23
N ASP A 81 18.26 5.72 -2.14
CA ASP A 81 19.31 4.69 -2.08
C ASP A 81 18.74 3.27 -2.19
N ILE A 82 17.57 3.03 -1.59
CA ILE A 82 16.85 1.76 -1.73
C ILE A 82 16.40 1.55 -3.18
N SER A 83 15.83 2.57 -3.83
CA SER A 83 15.26 2.46 -5.18
C SER A 83 16.30 2.21 -6.28
N VAL A 84 17.57 2.50 -6.04
CA VAL A 84 18.68 2.26 -6.98
C VAL A 84 19.53 1.04 -6.59
N SER A 85 19.08 0.24 -5.63
CA SER A 85 19.79 -0.96 -5.22
C SER A 85 19.75 -2.04 -6.30
N ASP A 86 20.87 -2.69 -6.53
CA ASP A 86 20.99 -3.79 -7.49
C ASP A 86 20.30 -5.07 -6.99
N ILE A 87 19.85 -5.89 -7.93
CA ILE A 87 19.36 -7.24 -7.66
C ILE A 87 20.49 -8.05 -6.98
N GLY A 88 20.12 -8.85 -5.99
CA GLY A 88 21.04 -9.66 -5.18
C GLY A 88 21.55 -8.95 -3.91
N VAL A 89 21.33 -7.65 -3.75
CA VAL A 89 21.69 -6.93 -2.52
C VAL A 89 20.85 -7.42 -1.34
N SER A 90 21.53 -7.63 -0.20
CA SER A 90 20.92 -8.04 1.05
C SER A 90 20.31 -6.87 1.82
N PHE A 91 19.16 -7.11 2.41
CA PHE A 91 18.39 -6.18 3.24
C PHE A 91 17.99 -6.82 4.57
N ARG A 92 17.88 -6.00 5.59
CA ARG A 92 17.22 -6.37 6.85
C ARG A 92 15.75 -6.04 6.77
N LEU A 93 14.92 -7.07 7.01
CA LEU A 93 13.47 -7.01 7.02
C LEU A 93 12.99 -7.35 8.42
N ARG A 94 12.35 -6.41 9.10
CA ARG A 94 11.78 -6.62 10.43
C ARG A 94 10.28 -6.45 10.38
N GLY A 95 9.56 -7.54 10.54
CA GLY A 95 8.10 -7.58 10.47
C GLY A 95 7.52 -9.00 10.56
N PRO A 96 6.21 -9.14 10.33
CA PRO A 96 5.26 -8.04 10.13
C PRO A 96 5.04 -7.24 11.42
N LEU A 97 4.81 -5.94 11.24
CA LEU A 97 4.53 -4.98 12.32
C LEU A 97 3.19 -4.29 12.05
N GLY A 98 2.62 -3.66 13.07
CA GLY A 98 1.33 -3.00 13.01
C GLY A 98 0.26 -3.74 13.80
N GLY A 99 -0.96 -3.21 13.76
CA GLY A 99 -2.09 -3.73 14.53
C GLY A 99 -2.81 -4.88 13.84
N ARG A 100 -4.17 -4.87 13.95
CA ARG A 100 -5.04 -5.95 13.47
C ARG A 100 -5.12 -6.07 11.95
N GLY A 101 -4.59 -5.10 11.19
CA GLY A 101 -4.73 -5.04 9.74
C GLY A 101 -6.17 -4.86 9.27
N PHE A 102 -6.36 -4.89 7.95
CA PHE A 102 -7.67 -4.88 7.31
C PHE A 102 -8.22 -6.31 7.26
N THR A 103 -9.24 -6.58 8.07
CA THR A 103 -9.94 -7.87 8.11
C THR A 103 -11.43 -7.60 8.10
N PRO A 104 -12.21 -8.18 7.16
CA PRO A 104 -13.63 -7.89 7.04
C PRO A 104 -14.40 -8.40 8.27
N SER A 105 -15.32 -7.56 8.76
CA SER A 105 -16.29 -7.95 9.77
C SER A 105 -17.73 -7.93 9.23
N CYS A 106 -17.86 -7.70 7.92
CA CYS A 106 -19.13 -7.58 7.20
C CYS A 106 -18.95 -8.07 5.75
N ASP A 107 -20.02 -8.07 4.98
CA ASP A 107 -20.04 -8.54 3.60
C ASP A 107 -19.87 -7.43 2.55
N SER A 108 -19.74 -6.18 2.98
CA SER A 108 -19.70 -5.02 2.08
C SER A 108 -18.65 -3.99 2.50
N VAL A 109 -17.52 -3.98 1.80
CA VAL A 109 -16.36 -3.13 2.07
C VAL A 109 -16.06 -2.24 0.87
N VAL A 110 -15.79 -0.95 1.11
CA VAL A 110 -15.22 -0.04 0.11
C VAL A 110 -13.76 0.22 0.43
N LEU A 111 -12.88 0.02 -0.56
CA LEU A 111 -11.46 0.37 -0.46
C LEU A 111 -11.23 1.76 -1.02
N VAL A 112 -10.53 2.62 -0.28
CA VAL A 112 -10.20 3.99 -0.69
C VAL A 112 -8.71 4.24 -0.51
N ALA A 113 -7.99 4.26 -1.63
CA ALA A 113 -6.54 4.47 -1.67
C ALA A 113 -6.18 5.89 -2.11
N GLY A 114 -5.18 6.49 -1.49
CA GLY A 114 -4.56 7.75 -1.92
C GLY A 114 -3.06 7.59 -2.15
N GLY A 115 -2.60 7.78 -3.39
CA GLY A 115 -1.18 7.67 -3.74
C GLY A 115 -0.57 6.33 -3.31
N ILE A 116 0.55 6.37 -2.56
CA ILE A 116 1.26 5.14 -2.12
C ILE A 116 0.43 4.28 -1.14
N GLY A 117 -0.65 4.82 -0.55
CA GLY A 117 -1.59 4.06 0.27
C GLY A 117 -2.33 2.95 -0.50
N ILE A 118 -2.14 2.88 -1.82
CA ILE A 118 -2.61 1.75 -2.64
C ILE A 118 -1.98 0.41 -2.21
N ALA A 119 -0.75 0.40 -1.71
CA ALA A 119 0.01 -0.79 -1.39
C ALA A 119 -0.75 -1.78 -0.49
N PRO A 120 -1.14 -1.42 0.75
CA PRO A 120 -1.85 -2.35 1.63
C PRO A 120 -3.26 -2.69 1.14
N LEU A 121 -3.88 -1.84 0.32
CA LEU A 121 -5.22 -2.09 -0.21
C LEU A 121 -5.21 -3.04 -1.41
N LEU A 122 -4.13 -3.10 -2.18
CA LEU A 122 -3.92 -4.18 -3.17
C LEU A 122 -3.81 -5.54 -2.49
N TYR A 123 -3.07 -5.62 -1.38
CA TYR A 123 -2.99 -6.84 -0.59
C TYR A 123 -4.34 -7.21 0.04
N ALA A 124 -5.10 -6.20 0.51
CA ALA A 124 -6.46 -6.40 0.99
C ALA A 124 -7.39 -6.93 -0.12
N TRP A 125 -7.31 -6.37 -1.32
CA TRP A 125 -8.06 -6.86 -2.48
C TRP A 125 -7.70 -8.31 -2.80
N LYS A 126 -6.44 -8.66 -2.85
CA LYS A 126 -5.97 -10.02 -3.14
C LYS A 126 -6.56 -11.05 -2.17
N LEU A 127 -6.62 -10.73 -0.87
CA LEU A 127 -7.09 -11.65 0.15
C LEU A 127 -8.61 -11.60 0.38
N HIS A 128 -9.26 -10.48 0.10
CA HIS A 128 -10.64 -10.21 0.54
C HIS A 128 -11.55 -9.67 -0.57
N SER A 129 -11.20 -9.82 -1.85
CA SER A 129 -11.95 -9.26 -3.00
C SER A 129 -13.44 -9.58 -3.00
N LYS A 130 -13.84 -10.76 -2.49
CA LYS A 130 -15.26 -11.18 -2.40
C LYS A 130 -16.12 -10.28 -1.50
N PHE A 131 -15.51 -9.53 -0.59
CA PHE A 131 -16.20 -8.58 0.30
C PHE A 131 -16.16 -7.15 -0.24
N VAL A 132 -15.32 -6.89 -1.25
CA VAL A 132 -15.10 -5.53 -1.76
C VAL A 132 -16.14 -5.20 -2.84
N VAL A 133 -16.98 -4.23 -2.56
CA VAL A 133 -18.02 -3.76 -3.47
C VAL A 133 -17.56 -2.58 -4.34
N ARG A 134 -16.55 -1.82 -3.89
CA ARG A 134 -15.94 -0.71 -4.63
C ARG A 134 -14.45 -0.57 -4.31
N PHE A 135 -13.65 -0.21 -5.29
CA PHE A 135 -12.23 0.09 -5.11
C PHE A 135 -11.91 1.43 -5.78
N ILE A 136 -11.65 2.45 -4.97
CA ILE A 136 -11.38 3.82 -5.42
C ILE A 136 -9.90 4.13 -5.19
N PHE A 137 -9.23 4.61 -6.24
CA PHE A 137 -7.83 5.01 -6.20
C PHE A 137 -7.66 6.47 -6.62
N GLY A 138 -7.22 7.32 -5.70
CA GLY A 138 -6.91 8.72 -5.93
C GLY A 138 -5.43 8.93 -6.22
N VAL A 139 -5.15 9.67 -7.31
CA VAL A 139 -3.80 10.06 -7.72
C VAL A 139 -3.75 11.55 -8.03
N PRO A 140 -2.58 12.21 -7.86
CA PRO A 140 -2.48 13.65 -8.13
C PRO A 140 -2.45 13.96 -9.63
N ASP A 141 -1.72 13.17 -10.42
CA ASP A 141 -1.40 13.48 -11.81
C ASP A 141 -0.99 12.24 -12.63
N LYS A 142 -0.58 12.48 -13.88
CA LYS A 142 -0.13 11.43 -14.82
C LYS A 142 1.15 10.66 -14.45
N GLY A 143 1.92 11.13 -13.48
CA GLY A 143 3.10 10.40 -12.98
C GLY A 143 2.77 9.02 -12.40
N TRP A 144 1.48 8.74 -12.19
CA TRP A 144 0.95 7.47 -11.69
C TRP A 144 0.39 6.54 -12.78
N THR A 145 0.58 6.87 -14.07
CA THR A 145 -0.01 6.13 -15.21
C THR A 145 0.27 4.62 -15.13
N ASP A 146 1.52 4.23 -14.90
CA ASP A 146 1.90 2.81 -14.92
C ASP A 146 1.24 2.03 -13.76
N ILE A 147 1.18 2.64 -12.56
CA ILE A 147 0.48 2.04 -11.42
C ILE A 147 -1.02 1.95 -11.70
N VAL A 148 -1.63 3.00 -12.24
CA VAL A 148 -3.05 3.00 -12.61
C VAL A 148 -3.37 1.89 -13.61
N ASN A 149 -2.53 1.71 -14.63
CA ASN A 149 -2.70 0.63 -15.61
C ASN A 149 -2.55 -0.75 -14.97
N CYS A 150 -1.55 -0.92 -14.11
CA CYS A 150 -1.35 -2.15 -13.35
C CYS A 150 -2.57 -2.47 -12.48
N ILE A 151 -3.10 -1.49 -11.75
CA ILE A 151 -4.28 -1.68 -10.90
C ILE A 151 -5.51 -2.03 -11.72
N LYS A 152 -5.77 -1.32 -12.82
CA LYS A 152 -6.92 -1.61 -13.71
C LYS A 152 -6.86 -3.01 -14.32
N SER A 153 -5.66 -3.57 -14.50
CA SER A 153 -5.49 -4.94 -14.99
C SER A 153 -5.73 -6.01 -13.92
N GLN A 154 -5.49 -5.70 -12.65
CA GLN A 154 -5.61 -6.64 -11.53
C GLN A 154 -6.94 -6.53 -10.79
N VAL A 155 -7.50 -5.32 -10.71
CA VAL A 155 -8.71 -5.01 -9.96
C VAL A 155 -9.83 -4.67 -10.94
N SER A 156 -10.69 -5.64 -11.21
CA SER A 156 -11.86 -5.42 -12.06
C SER A 156 -12.78 -4.37 -11.45
N GLY A 157 -13.11 -3.34 -12.23
CA GLY A 157 -13.98 -2.26 -11.76
C GLY A 157 -13.28 -1.21 -10.88
N ALA A 158 -11.94 -1.17 -10.82
CA ALA A 158 -11.24 -0.12 -10.11
C ALA A 158 -11.56 1.28 -10.68
N GLU A 159 -11.98 2.17 -9.80
CA GLU A 159 -12.30 3.56 -10.10
C GLU A 159 -11.08 4.44 -9.82
N VAL A 160 -10.71 5.28 -10.77
CA VAL A 160 -9.56 6.17 -10.64
C VAL A 160 -10.01 7.63 -10.63
N ALA A 161 -9.73 8.31 -9.54
CA ALA A 161 -9.86 9.75 -9.39
C ALA A 161 -8.49 10.41 -9.59
N CYS A 162 -8.41 11.46 -10.41
CA CYS A 162 -7.17 12.19 -10.67
C CYS A 162 -7.38 13.68 -10.43
N GLU A 163 -6.57 14.27 -9.52
CA GLU A 163 -6.79 15.65 -9.09
C GLU A 163 -6.68 16.65 -10.24
N ASP A 164 -5.70 16.47 -11.15
CA ASP A 164 -5.52 17.33 -12.33
C ASP A 164 -6.39 16.91 -13.52
N GLY A 165 -7.05 15.74 -13.45
CA GLY A 165 -7.89 15.20 -14.53
C GLY A 165 -7.12 14.53 -15.67
N SER A 166 -5.81 14.34 -15.56
CA SER A 166 -4.98 13.72 -16.61
C SER A 166 -5.17 12.19 -16.72
N LEU A 167 -5.67 11.55 -15.67
CA LEU A 167 -5.93 10.11 -15.59
C LEU A 167 -7.33 9.84 -15.01
N GLY A 168 -8.28 9.46 -15.85
CA GLY A 168 -9.63 9.14 -15.37
C GLY A 168 -10.50 10.38 -15.11
N VAL A 169 -11.34 10.34 -14.08
CA VAL A 169 -12.26 11.45 -13.75
C VAL A 169 -11.55 12.44 -12.83
N LYS A 170 -11.74 13.74 -13.13
CA LYS A 170 -11.16 14.82 -12.32
C LYS A 170 -11.79 14.88 -10.94
N GLY A 171 -10.97 14.87 -9.91
CA GLY A 171 -11.37 14.95 -8.50
C GLY A 171 -10.48 14.14 -7.60
N THR A 172 -10.80 14.13 -6.30
CA THR A 172 -10.13 13.33 -5.29
C THR A 172 -10.84 11.99 -5.07
N ALA A 173 -10.17 11.00 -4.45
CA ALA A 173 -10.83 9.75 -4.04
C ALA A 173 -12.02 9.99 -3.11
N VAL A 174 -11.97 11.07 -2.32
CA VAL A 174 -13.08 11.45 -1.41
C VAL A 174 -14.28 11.98 -2.19
N ASP A 175 -14.05 12.81 -3.22
CA ASP A 175 -15.15 13.31 -4.08
C ASP A 175 -15.89 12.14 -4.73
N PHE A 176 -15.15 11.13 -5.20
CA PHE A 176 -15.71 9.91 -5.76
C PHE A 176 -16.49 9.08 -4.74
N LEU A 177 -15.94 8.94 -3.55
CA LEU A 177 -16.62 8.22 -2.47
C LEU A 177 -17.93 8.90 -2.10
N LEU A 178 -18.00 10.24 -2.16
CA LEU A 178 -19.18 11.03 -1.80
C LEU A 178 -20.21 11.15 -2.95
N SER A 179 -19.78 11.07 -4.20
CA SER A 179 -20.65 11.29 -5.38
C SER A 179 -21.64 10.15 -5.61
N GLU A 180 -21.31 8.95 -5.19
CA GLU A 180 -22.20 7.79 -5.28
C GLU A 180 -22.44 7.23 -3.88
N GLN A 181 -23.71 7.05 -3.52
CA GLN A 181 -24.09 6.39 -2.26
C GLN A 181 -23.60 4.93 -2.30
N ALA A 182 -22.39 4.69 -1.81
CA ALA A 182 -21.93 3.34 -1.57
C ALA A 182 -22.68 2.81 -0.33
N TYR A 183 -23.58 1.86 -0.54
CA TYR A 183 -24.12 1.05 0.55
C TYR A 183 -23.03 0.08 1.00
N ALA A 184 -22.09 0.57 1.81
CA ALA A 184 -21.05 -0.23 2.41
C ALA A 184 -21.17 -0.18 3.93
N GLU A 185 -20.84 -1.29 4.56
CA GLU A 185 -20.84 -1.40 6.03
C GLU A 185 -19.49 -1.00 6.60
N GLU A 186 -18.41 -1.14 5.80
CA GLU A 186 -17.07 -0.72 6.17
C GLU A 186 -16.37 0.07 5.03
N ILE A 187 -15.55 1.04 5.43
CA ILE A 187 -14.58 1.72 4.56
C ILE A 187 -13.18 1.39 5.07
N TRP A 188 -12.34 0.84 4.20
CA TRP A 188 -10.91 0.66 4.46
C TRP A 188 -10.13 1.70 3.66
N ALA A 189 -9.47 2.61 4.35
CA ALA A 189 -8.79 3.73 3.75
C ALA A 189 -7.30 3.74 4.07
N CYS A 190 -6.47 3.98 3.06
CA CYS A 190 -5.04 4.22 3.25
C CYS A 190 -4.56 5.34 2.33
N GLY A 191 -3.87 6.33 2.91
CA GLY A 191 -3.38 7.48 2.15
C GLY A 191 -3.09 8.70 3.04
N PRO A 192 -2.95 9.88 2.43
CA PRO A 192 -2.61 11.11 3.13
C PRO A 192 -3.59 11.47 4.25
N VAL A 193 -3.07 12.01 5.35
CA VAL A 193 -3.87 12.43 6.52
C VAL A 193 -5.09 13.30 6.16
N PRO A 194 -5.01 14.29 5.24
CA PRO A 194 -6.18 15.07 4.84
C PRO A 194 -7.29 14.21 4.22
N MET A 195 -6.95 13.21 3.42
CA MET A 195 -7.92 12.27 2.84
C MET A 195 -8.61 11.45 3.93
N LEU A 196 -7.84 10.87 4.85
CA LEU A 196 -8.38 10.08 5.96
C LEU A 196 -9.29 10.92 6.86
N LYS A 197 -8.90 12.16 7.14
CA LYS A 197 -9.70 13.10 7.91
C LYS A 197 -11.03 13.39 7.22
N ALA A 198 -11.01 13.69 5.92
CA ALA A 198 -12.22 13.98 5.15
C ALA A 198 -13.20 12.78 5.14
N ILE A 199 -12.67 11.54 5.00
CA ILE A 199 -13.48 10.32 5.08
C ILE A 199 -14.10 10.17 6.49
N CYS A 200 -13.29 10.35 7.54
CA CYS A 200 -13.80 10.29 8.91
C CYS A 200 -14.89 11.32 9.16
N ASP A 201 -14.69 12.57 8.76
CA ASP A 201 -15.67 13.65 8.98
C ASP A 201 -17.00 13.38 8.26
N ALA A 202 -16.96 12.75 7.07
CA ALA A 202 -18.14 12.43 6.29
C ALA A 202 -18.91 11.20 6.79
N PHE A 203 -18.25 10.20 7.34
CA PHE A 203 -18.83 8.87 7.57
C PHE A 203 -18.75 8.34 9.02
N LYS A 204 -18.05 8.99 9.97
CA LYS A 204 -17.79 8.50 11.34
C LYS A 204 -19.02 8.02 12.11
N ASP A 205 -20.17 8.63 11.84
CA ASP A 205 -21.43 8.32 12.54
C ASP A 205 -22.34 7.34 11.76
N LYS A 206 -21.87 6.83 10.60
CA LYS A 206 -22.70 6.06 9.68
C LYS A 206 -22.08 4.71 9.29
N ILE A 207 -20.77 4.66 9.15
CA ILE A 207 -20.05 3.52 8.59
C ILE A 207 -18.79 3.27 9.43
N ARG A 208 -18.45 2.01 9.62
CA ARG A 208 -17.18 1.65 10.28
C ARG A 208 -16.00 1.98 9.37
N ILE A 209 -15.04 2.74 9.88
CA ILE A 209 -13.85 3.15 9.14
C ILE A 209 -12.61 2.49 9.74
N LEU A 210 -11.84 1.81 8.92
CA LEU A 210 -10.49 1.34 9.23
C LEU A 210 -9.51 2.14 8.39
N GLY A 211 -8.60 2.86 9.04
CA GLY A 211 -7.62 3.73 8.38
C GLY A 211 -6.18 3.34 8.70
N SER A 212 -5.29 3.51 7.70
CA SER A 212 -3.85 3.42 7.84
C SER A 212 -3.18 4.59 7.11
N PHE A 213 -2.04 5.06 7.61
CA PHE A 213 -1.25 6.17 7.05
C PHE A 213 0.24 5.84 7.02
#